data_ccf8d9b88ffdfc241935eae587780683
#
_entry.id   ccf8d9b88ffdfc241935eae587780683
#
_cell.length_a   1.000
_cell.length_b   1.000
_cell.length_c   1.000
_cell.angle_alpha   90.00
_cell.angle_beta   90.00
_cell.angle_gamma   90.00
#
_symmetry.space_group_name_H-M   'P 1'
#
loop_
_entity.id
_entity.type
_entity.pdbx_description
1 polymer ?
#
loop_
_entity_poly.entity_id
_entity_poly.type
_entity_poly.pdbx_seq_one_letter_code
_entity_poly.pdbx_strand_id
1 'polypeptide(L)'
;AEVDWANVPPDAMEAGIAAFKEAIDNGASPEQAFEMGGQAADPFMPPDMGDMNADMMGNMPPEAMGSMNADMMGNMPPEAMGGMTAPMMEAMPPHAMGGMTADHMGNMPPEAMAGMDGPMMHMMPPEAMGGMNADMMGNMPPHAMGGMTADHMGNMPPECMGGMGPMHMEYMPPECM
;
A
#
# COMPACT_ATOMS: atom_id res chain seq x y z
N ALA A 1 -4.01 13.14 24.00
CA ALA A 1 -4.35 12.31 22.84
C ALA A 1 -4.45 10.86 23.33
N GLU A 2 -5.61 10.21 23.17
CA GLU A 2 -5.74 8.78 23.47
C GLU A 2 -5.03 8.01 22.34
N VAL A 3 -4.07 7.17 22.73
CA VAL A 3 -3.41 6.26 21.80
C VAL A 3 -4.36 5.10 21.53
N ASP A 4 -4.72 4.88 20.27
CA ASP A 4 -5.53 3.73 19.85
C ASP A 4 -4.65 2.47 19.83
N TRP A 5 -4.58 1.80 20.96
CA TRP A 5 -3.76 0.59 21.16
C TRP A 5 -4.19 -0.59 20.27
N ALA A 6 -5.41 -0.57 19.72
CA ALA A 6 -5.90 -1.63 18.86
C ALA A 6 -5.18 -1.68 17.50
N ASN A 7 -4.61 -0.55 17.06
CA ASN A 7 -3.93 -0.41 15.76
C ASN A 7 -2.40 -0.33 15.88
N VAL A 8 -1.83 -0.54 17.08
CA VAL A 8 -0.37 -0.53 17.28
C VAL A 8 0.22 -1.90 16.88
N PRO A 9 1.22 -1.95 15.98
CA PRO A 9 1.90 -3.19 15.62
C PRO A 9 2.53 -3.86 16.85
N PRO A 10 2.56 -5.21 16.93
CA PRO A 10 3.16 -5.92 18.06
C PRO A 10 4.60 -5.51 18.37
N ASP A 11 5.42 -5.31 17.34
CA ASP A 11 6.82 -4.91 17.48
C ASP A 11 6.96 -3.49 18.07
N ALA A 12 6.10 -2.55 17.64
CA ALA A 12 6.02 -1.21 18.19
C ALA A 12 5.61 -1.23 19.67
N MET A 13 4.64 -2.06 20.01
CA MET A 13 4.15 -2.23 21.38
C MET A 13 5.26 -2.81 22.28
N GLU A 14 5.97 -3.83 21.81
CA GLU A 14 7.07 -4.47 22.55
C GLU A 14 8.22 -3.48 22.79
N ALA A 15 8.64 -2.74 21.75
CA ALA A 15 9.68 -1.72 21.85
C ALA A 15 9.29 -0.58 22.83
N GLY A 16 8.06 -0.11 22.73
CA GLY A 16 7.52 0.94 23.61
C GLY A 16 7.45 0.50 25.08
N ILE A 17 6.98 -0.70 25.35
CA ILE A 17 6.90 -1.28 26.69
C ILE A 17 8.28 -1.49 27.29
N ALA A 18 9.24 -2.00 26.49
CA ALA A 18 10.63 -2.22 26.95
C ALA A 18 11.29 -0.90 27.34
N ALA A 19 11.18 0.13 26.50
CA ALA A 19 11.76 1.45 26.78
C ALA A 19 11.07 2.15 27.97
N PHE A 20 9.74 2.03 28.09
CA PHE A 20 9.00 2.54 29.24
C PHE A 20 9.49 1.91 30.54
N LYS A 21 9.65 0.60 30.56
CA LYS A 21 10.10 -0.16 31.72
C LYS A 21 11.53 0.21 32.13
N GLU A 22 12.43 0.29 31.15
CA GLU A 22 13.81 0.71 31.37
C GLU A 22 13.90 2.14 31.91
N ALA A 23 13.09 3.05 31.40
CA ALA A 23 13.04 4.44 31.90
C ALA A 23 12.59 4.51 33.37
N ILE A 24 11.55 3.75 33.74
CA ILE A 24 11.08 3.68 35.14
C ILE A 24 12.16 3.10 36.05
N ASP A 25 12.83 2.02 35.66
CA ASP A 25 13.88 1.37 36.40
C ASP A 25 15.08 2.31 36.61
N ASN A 26 15.33 3.22 35.67
CA ASN A 26 16.35 4.26 35.75
C ASN A 26 15.91 5.53 36.51
N GLY A 27 14.69 5.54 37.06
CA GLY A 27 14.19 6.62 37.91
C GLY A 27 13.53 7.78 37.16
N ALA A 28 13.14 7.59 35.92
CA ALA A 28 12.34 8.57 35.16
C ALA A 28 10.93 8.70 35.76
N SER A 29 10.32 9.89 35.62
CA SER A 29 8.93 10.05 35.99
C SER A 29 8.02 9.25 34.99
N PRO A 30 6.80 8.88 35.42
CA PRO A 30 5.87 8.18 34.51
C PRO A 30 5.60 8.92 33.21
N GLU A 31 5.58 10.25 33.22
CA GLU A 31 5.40 11.08 32.01
C GLU A 31 6.60 10.99 31.07
N GLN A 32 7.83 11.06 31.63
CA GLN A 32 9.07 10.90 30.87
C GLN A 32 9.22 9.48 30.32
N ALA A 33 8.87 8.48 31.12
CA ALA A 33 8.91 7.09 30.69
C ALA A 33 7.92 6.83 29.54
N PHE A 34 6.73 7.44 29.59
CA PHE A 34 5.73 7.35 28.53
C PHE A 34 6.23 7.99 27.22
N GLU A 35 6.86 9.17 27.31
CA GLU A 35 7.47 9.85 26.16
C GLU A 35 8.60 9.01 25.54
N MET A 36 9.47 8.43 26.34
CA MET A 36 10.56 7.56 25.90
C MET A 36 10.03 6.26 25.27
N GLY A 37 8.97 5.69 25.83
CA GLY A 37 8.29 4.53 25.26
C GLY A 37 7.67 4.83 23.89
N GLY A 38 7.06 6.01 23.75
CA GLY A 38 6.52 6.50 22.48
C GLY A 38 7.60 6.65 21.41
N GLN A 39 8.72 7.30 21.78
CA GLN A 39 9.85 7.47 20.85
C GLN A 39 10.50 6.14 20.43
N ALA A 40 10.53 5.14 21.30
CA ALA A 40 11.07 3.82 20.98
C ALA A 40 10.12 3.03 20.06
N ALA A 41 8.83 3.28 20.15
CA ALA A 41 7.81 2.66 19.29
C ALA A 41 7.72 3.34 17.92
N ASP A 42 8.08 4.63 17.80
CA ASP A 42 7.97 5.42 16.56
C ASP A 42 8.57 4.74 15.31
N PRO A 43 9.75 4.10 15.35
CA PRO A 43 10.31 3.43 14.17
C PRO A 43 9.47 2.23 13.69
N PHE A 44 8.65 1.65 14.57
CA PHE A 44 7.79 0.49 14.30
C PHE A 44 6.33 0.88 14.07
N MET A 45 5.95 2.12 14.39
CA MET A 45 4.62 2.65 14.09
C MET A 45 4.51 2.93 12.60
N PRO A 46 3.41 2.53 11.95
CA PRO A 46 3.17 3.01 10.60
C PRO A 46 3.11 4.54 10.65
N PRO A 47 3.83 5.25 9.76
CA PRO A 47 3.76 6.70 9.68
C PRO A 47 2.30 7.13 9.51
N ASP A 48 1.95 8.32 10.01
CA ASP A 48 0.65 8.90 9.70
C ASP A 48 0.54 9.01 8.17
N MET A 49 -0.31 8.16 7.59
CA MET A 49 -0.43 8.04 6.13
C MET A 49 -0.85 9.35 5.48
N GLY A 50 -1.47 10.26 6.24
CA GLY A 50 -1.87 11.57 5.73
C GLY A 50 -0.71 12.52 5.40
N ASP A 51 0.46 12.32 6.01
CA ASP A 51 1.65 13.13 5.79
C ASP A 51 2.70 12.42 4.89
N MET A 52 2.36 11.24 4.35
CA MET A 52 3.25 10.48 3.48
C MET A 52 3.50 11.20 2.15
N ASN A 53 4.74 11.17 1.69
CA ASN A 53 5.12 11.66 0.36
C ASN A 53 5.94 10.61 -0.41
N ALA A 54 6.22 10.87 -1.70
CA ALA A 54 6.92 9.92 -2.56
C ALA A 54 8.33 9.55 -2.06
N ASP A 55 9.07 10.51 -1.47
CA ASP A 55 10.41 10.25 -0.92
C ASP A 55 10.33 9.34 0.33
N MET A 56 9.36 9.58 1.18
CA MET A 56 9.12 8.74 2.37
C MET A 56 8.69 7.33 1.95
N MET A 57 7.80 7.22 0.98
CA MET A 57 7.37 5.95 0.42
C MET A 57 8.54 5.19 -0.21
N GLY A 58 9.34 5.85 -1.05
CA GLY A 58 10.48 5.23 -1.74
C GLY A 58 11.60 4.73 -0.82
N ASN A 59 11.71 5.30 0.39
CA ASN A 59 12.66 4.87 1.42
C ASN A 59 12.10 3.80 2.38
N MET A 60 10.81 3.47 2.25
CA MET A 60 10.19 2.45 3.10
C MET A 60 10.63 1.05 2.67
N PRO A 61 11.02 0.18 3.61
CA PRO A 61 11.34 -1.19 3.26
C PRO A 61 10.09 -1.93 2.76
N PRO A 62 10.21 -2.78 1.72
CA PRO A 62 9.05 -3.51 1.17
C PRO A 62 8.26 -4.30 2.22
N GLU A 63 8.95 -4.85 3.23
CA GLU A 63 8.33 -5.62 4.31
C GLU A 63 7.29 -4.80 5.10
N ALA A 64 7.46 -3.47 5.16
CA ALA A 64 6.49 -2.58 5.82
C ALA A 64 5.13 -2.58 5.12
N MET A 65 5.09 -2.88 3.82
CA MET A 65 3.84 -3.01 3.06
C MET A 65 2.97 -4.17 3.53
N GLY A 66 3.57 -5.18 4.16
CA GLY A 66 2.85 -6.35 4.68
C GLY A 66 1.81 -6.04 5.76
N SER A 67 1.92 -4.89 6.43
CA SER A 67 0.97 -4.43 7.45
C SER A 67 -0.09 -3.46 6.91
N MET A 68 -0.08 -3.15 5.61
CA MET A 68 -1.06 -2.25 4.99
C MET A 68 -2.47 -2.83 4.98
N ASN A 69 -3.46 -1.95 5.11
CA ASN A 69 -4.87 -2.29 4.96
C ASN A 69 -5.59 -1.24 4.10
N ALA A 70 -6.85 -1.49 3.76
CA ALA A 70 -7.62 -0.59 2.89
C ALA A 70 -7.81 0.81 3.48
N ASP A 71 -8.00 0.93 4.81
CA ASP A 71 -8.15 2.24 5.46
C ASP A 71 -6.85 3.05 5.41
N MET A 72 -5.71 2.40 5.63
CA MET A 72 -4.38 3.03 5.51
C MET A 72 -4.12 3.48 4.07
N MET A 73 -4.44 2.63 3.10
CA MET A 73 -4.32 2.96 1.68
C MET A 73 -5.22 4.14 1.30
N GLY A 74 -6.49 4.13 1.72
CA GLY A 74 -7.45 5.20 1.42
C GLY A 74 -7.11 6.55 2.04
N ASN A 75 -6.38 6.57 3.16
CA ASN A 75 -5.93 7.78 3.84
C ASN A 75 -4.56 8.29 3.33
N MET A 76 -3.89 7.52 2.49
CA MET A 76 -2.59 7.90 1.93
C MET A 76 -2.76 9.01 0.88
N PRO A 77 -1.95 10.07 0.90
CA PRO A 77 -1.97 11.05 -0.18
C PRO A 77 -1.61 10.41 -1.53
N PRO A 78 -2.34 10.70 -2.61
CA PRO A 78 -2.05 10.12 -3.93
C PRO A 78 -0.61 10.33 -4.40
N GLU A 79 -0.02 11.49 -4.10
CA GLU A 79 1.37 11.82 -4.46
C GLU A 79 2.40 10.89 -3.80
N ALA A 80 2.07 10.25 -2.67
CA ALA A 80 2.93 9.26 -2.04
C ALA A 80 3.15 8.03 -2.94
N MET A 81 2.17 7.70 -3.78
CA MET A 81 2.26 6.60 -4.74
C MET A 81 3.45 6.76 -5.70
N GLY A 82 3.92 8.00 -5.92
CA GLY A 82 5.12 8.26 -6.75
C GLY A 82 6.40 7.57 -6.26
N GLY A 83 6.46 7.17 -4.99
CA GLY A 83 7.57 6.41 -4.40
C GLY A 83 7.38 4.88 -4.41
N MET A 84 6.24 4.39 -4.91
CA MET A 84 5.94 2.95 -4.93
C MET A 84 6.88 2.19 -5.88
N THR A 85 7.34 1.00 -5.45
CA THR A 85 8.19 0.12 -6.25
C THR A 85 7.54 -1.25 -6.43
N ALA A 86 8.01 -2.02 -7.42
CA ALA A 86 7.50 -3.38 -7.65
C ALA A 86 7.67 -4.31 -6.42
N PRO A 87 8.83 -4.34 -5.71
CA PRO A 87 8.97 -5.12 -4.49
C PRO A 87 7.99 -4.71 -3.37
N MET A 88 7.68 -3.41 -3.27
CA MET A 88 6.69 -2.91 -2.30
C MET A 88 5.28 -3.37 -2.66
N MET A 89 4.93 -3.32 -3.94
CA MET A 89 3.66 -3.82 -4.44
C MET A 89 3.53 -5.33 -4.19
N GLU A 90 4.58 -6.11 -4.49
CA GLU A 90 4.61 -7.56 -4.27
C GLU A 90 4.45 -7.96 -2.78
N ALA A 91 4.99 -7.15 -1.87
CA ALA A 91 4.87 -7.37 -0.42
C ALA A 91 3.53 -6.90 0.16
N MET A 92 2.73 -6.14 -0.59
CA MET A 92 1.46 -5.58 -0.13
C MET A 92 0.37 -6.65 -0.07
N PRO A 93 -0.41 -6.74 1.03
CA PRO A 93 -1.52 -7.66 1.09
C PRO A 93 -2.62 -7.29 0.08
N PRO A 94 -3.23 -8.26 -0.61
CA PRO A 94 -4.30 -7.99 -1.59
C PRO A 94 -5.45 -7.14 -1.03
N HIS A 95 -5.84 -7.35 0.24
CA HIS A 95 -6.95 -6.59 0.85
C HIS A 95 -6.64 -5.09 1.00
N ALA A 96 -5.37 -4.67 1.00
CA ALA A 96 -5.01 -3.25 1.02
C ALA A 96 -5.43 -2.54 -0.26
N MET A 97 -5.52 -3.26 -1.39
CA MET A 97 -5.99 -2.72 -2.67
C MET A 97 -7.41 -2.16 -2.59
N GLY A 98 -8.23 -2.62 -1.63
CA GLY A 98 -9.59 -2.11 -1.43
C GLY A 98 -9.69 -0.62 -1.10
N GLY A 99 -8.60 0.01 -0.66
CA GLY A 99 -8.51 1.46 -0.42
C GLY A 99 -7.94 2.28 -1.59
N MET A 100 -7.57 1.63 -2.70
CA MET A 100 -7.00 2.29 -3.87
C MET A 100 -8.02 3.17 -4.58
N THR A 101 -7.59 4.36 -5.03
CA THR A 101 -8.42 5.27 -5.83
C THR A 101 -7.79 5.51 -7.20
N ALA A 102 -8.53 6.12 -8.12
CA ALA A 102 -8.00 6.54 -9.42
C ALA A 102 -6.81 7.52 -9.29
N ASP A 103 -6.87 8.42 -8.30
CA ASP A 103 -5.78 9.36 -8.03
C ASP A 103 -4.52 8.65 -7.53
N HIS A 104 -4.66 7.65 -6.67
CA HIS A 104 -3.54 6.80 -6.25
C HIS A 104 -2.91 6.09 -7.46
N MET A 105 -3.75 5.48 -8.29
CA MET A 105 -3.30 4.78 -9.50
C MET A 105 -2.59 5.74 -10.46
N GLY A 106 -3.15 6.93 -10.71
CA GLY A 106 -2.59 7.92 -11.63
C GLY A 106 -1.23 8.49 -11.22
N ASN A 107 -0.90 8.44 -9.93
CA ASN A 107 0.39 8.88 -9.39
C ASN A 107 1.41 7.74 -9.23
N MET A 108 1.00 6.49 -9.41
CA MET A 108 1.87 5.33 -9.25
C MET A 108 2.84 5.21 -10.44
N PRO A 109 4.15 4.97 -10.20
CA PRO A 109 5.08 4.68 -11.29
C PRO A 109 4.67 3.42 -12.06
N PRO A 110 4.73 3.42 -13.40
CA PRO A 110 4.39 2.25 -14.20
C PRO A 110 5.17 0.99 -13.80
N GLU A 111 6.42 1.16 -13.38
CA GLU A 111 7.30 0.05 -12.94
C GLU A 111 6.76 -0.69 -11.71
N ALA A 112 6.00 -0.01 -10.86
CA ALA A 112 5.39 -0.62 -9.68
C ALA A 112 4.36 -1.71 -10.06
N MET A 113 3.75 -1.59 -11.24
CA MET A 113 2.79 -2.58 -11.76
C MET A 113 3.39 -3.97 -11.91
N ALA A 114 4.72 -4.09 -12.06
CA ALA A 114 5.39 -5.40 -12.16
C ALA A 114 5.22 -6.28 -10.92
N GLY A 115 4.89 -5.69 -9.75
CA GLY A 115 4.59 -6.42 -8.52
C GLY A 115 3.10 -6.80 -8.34
N MET A 116 2.24 -6.47 -9.31
CA MET A 116 0.80 -6.77 -9.23
C MET A 116 0.52 -8.26 -9.46
N ASP A 117 -0.43 -8.81 -8.72
CA ASP A 117 -0.92 -10.19 -8.93
C ASP A 117 -2.45 -10.24 -9.10
N GLY A 118 -2.96 -11.44 -9.43
CA GLY A 118 -4.41 -11.65 -9.64
C GLY A 118 -5.27 -11.33 -8.41
N PRO A 119 -4.95 -11.82 -7.20
CA PRO A 119 -5.66 -11.46 -5.97
C PRO A 119 -5.68 -9.96 -5.69
N MET A 120 -4.58 -9.24 -5.92
CA MET A 120 -4.50 -7.78 -5.76
C MET A 120 -5.41 -7.07 -6.75
N MET A 121 -5.38 -7.48 -8.02
CA MET A 121 -6.25 -6.97 -9.06
C MET A 121 -7.73 -7.20 -8.72
N HIS A 122 -8.07 -8.39 -8.21
CA HIS A 122 -9.45 -8.72 -7.85
C HIS A 122 -10.00 -7.87 -6.69
N MET A 123 -9.13 -7.52 -5.73
CA MET A 123 -9.49 -6.72 -4.55
C MET A 123 -9.50 -5.21 -4.84
N MET A 124 -8.95 -4.78 -5.95
CA MET A 124 -8.91 -3.36 -6.34
C MET A 124 -10.32 -2.86 -6.68
N PRO A 125 -10.72 -1.67 -6.17
CA PRO A 125 -11.99 -1.07 -6.59
C PRO A 125 -11.98 -0.79 -8.10
N PRO A 126 -13.07 -1.12 -8.84
CA PRO A 126 -13.13 -0.85 -10.28
C PRO A 126 -12.88 0.61 -10.66
N GLU A 127 -13.27 1.56 -9.79
CA GLU A 127 -13.06 3.00 -9.98
C GLU A 127 -11.58 3.37 -10.06
N ALA A 128 -10.70 2.61 -9.38
CA ALA A 128 -9.26 2.84 -9.41
C ALA A 128 -8.68 2.65 -10.82
N MET A 129 -9.31 1.82 -11.65
CA MET A 129 -8.93 1.62 -13.04
C MET A 129 -8.93 2.91 -13.86
N GLY A 130 -9.72 3.92 -13.45
CA GLY A 130 -9.76 5.23 -14.11
C GLY A 130 -8.44 6.00 -14.11
N GLY A 131 -7.53 5.67 -13.20
CA GLY A 131 -6.17 6.24 -13.11
C GLY A 131 -5.11 5.50 -13.93
N MET A 132 -5.46 4.39 -14.56
CA MET A 132 -4.53 3.58 -15.35
C MET A 132 -4.16 4.22 -16.68
N ASN A 133 -2.95 3.89 -17.16
CA ASN A 133 -2.47 4.31 -18.48
C ASN A 133 -1.81 3.14 -19.24
N ALA A 134 -1.43 3.36 -20.51
CA ALA A 134 -0.84 2.32 -21.35
C ALA A 134 0.51 1.80 -20.83
N ASP A 135 1.33 2.68 -20.22
CA ASP A 135 2.64 2.29 -19.68
C ASP A 135 2.48 1.38 -18.45
N MET A 136 1.51 1.69 -17.58
CA MET A 136 1.17 0.86 -16.43
C MET A 136 0.66 -0.52 -16.89
N MET A 137 -0.21 -0.55 -17.88
CA MET A 137 -0.71 -1.79 -18.46
C MET A 137 0.42 -2.61 -19.09
N GLY A 138 1.35 -1.97 -19.80
CA GLY A 138 2.51 -2.64 -20.42
C GLY A 138 3.50 -3.25 -19.41
N ASN A 139 3.57 -2.69 -18.20
CA ASN A 139 4.41 -3.20 -17.11
C ASN A 139 3.70 -4.22 -16.21
N MET A 140 2.38 -4.35 -16.33
CA MET A 140 1.62 -5.31 -15.52
C MET A 140 1.92 -6.74 -15.95
N PRO A 141 2.19 -7.65 -14.98
CA PRO A 141 2.37 -9.05 -15.32
C PRO A 141 1.07 -9.67 -15.93
N PRO A 142 1.17 -10.46 -16.99
CA PRO A 142 0.00 -11.05 -17.62
C PRO A 142 -0.91 -11.85 -16.66
N HIS A 143 -0.30 -12.54 -15.69
CA HIS A 143 -1.07 -13.32 -14.70
C HIS A 143 -1.96 -12.47 -13.79
N ALA A 144 -1.64 -11.16 -13.60
CA ALA A 144 -2.50 -10.24 -12.86
C ALA A 144 -3.88 -10.06 -13.55
N MET A 145 -3.93 -10.21 -14.87
CA MET A 145 -5.18 -10.17 -15.63
C MET A 145 -6.22 -11.20 -15.16
N GLY A 146 -5.78 -12.32 -14.59
CA GLY A 146 -6.68 -13.35 -14.04
C GLY A 146 -7.56 -12.87 -12.89
N GLY A 147 -7.23 -11.75 -12.24
CA GLY A 147 -8.05 -11.12 -11.20
C GLY A 147 -8.99 -10.03 -11.71
N MET A 148 -8.93 -9.69 -12.99
CA MET A 148 -9.76 -8.64 -13.58
C MET A 148 -11.22 -9.05 -13.67
N THR A 149 -12.13 -8.12 -13.46
CA THR A 149 -13.58 -8.32 -13.60
C THR A 149 -14.14 -7.44 -14.73
N ALA A 150 -15.36 -7.71 -15.15
CA ALA A 150 -16.06 -6.88 -16.15
C ALA A 150 -16.21 -5.42 -15.69
N ASP A 151 -16.37 -5.18 -14.37
CA ASP A 151 -16.45 -3.85 -13.81
C ASP A 151 -15.09 -3.11 -13.89
N HIS A 152 -13.98 -3.81 -13.67
CA HIS A 152 -12.64 -3.27 -13.91
C HIS A 152 -12.44 -2.84 -15.36
N MET A 153 -12.83 -3.72 -16.29
CA MET A 153 -12.75 -3.42 -17.72
C MET A 153 -13.62 -2.23 -18.12
N GLY A 154 -14.82 -2.13 -17.55
CA GLY A 154 -15.76 -1.02 -17.83
C GLY A 154 -15.27 0.35 -17.34
N ASN A 155 -14.42 0.38 -16.33
CA ASN A 155 -13.83 1.60 -15.78
C ASN A 155 -12.43 1.91 -16.32
N MET A 156 -11.84 0.99 -17.08
CA MET A 156 -10.49 1.18 -17.64
C MET A 156 -10.51 2.22 -18.77
N PRO A 157 -9.60 3.21 -18.76
CA PRO A 157 -9.46 4.14 -19.87
C PRO A 157 -9.11 3.42 -21.18
N PRO A 158 -9.69 3.81 -22.32
CA PRO A 158 -9.42 3.17 -23.61
C PRO A 158 -7.94 3.15 -24.02
N GLU A 159 -7.18 4.16 -23.62
CA GLU A 159 -5.75 4.26 -23.88
C GLU A 159 -4.92 3.11 -23.27
N CYS A 160 -5.41 2.47 -22.21
CA CYS A 160 -4.75 1.32 -21.59
C CYS A 160 -4.68 0.12 -22.54
N MET A 161 -5.61 0.02 -23.49
CA MET A 161 -5.61 -1.05 -24.49
C MET A 161 -4.35 -1.02 -25.36
N GLY A 162 -3.73 0.17 -25.52
CA GLY A 162 -2.47 0.31 -26.25
C GLY A 162 -1.26 -0.34 -25.56
N GLY A 163 -1.33 -0.51 -24.24
CA GLY A 163 -0.30 -1.20 -23.44
C GLY A 163 -0.52 -2.70 -23.29
N MET A 164 -1.68 -3.19 -23.71
CA MET A 164 -2.04 -4.59 -23.56
C MET A 164 -1.36 -5.45 -24.64
N GLY A 165 -0.62 -6.47 -24.20
CA GLY A 165 0.01 -7.44 -25.10
C GLY A 165 -0.81 -8.72 -25.28
N PRO A 166 -0.42 -9.60 -26.23
CA PRO A 166 -1.12 -10.86 -26.47
C PRO A 166 -1.21 -11.75 -25.21
N MET A 167 -0.18 -11.75 -24.37
CA MET A 167 -0.17 -12.53 -23.12
C MET A 167 -1.20 -12.00 -22.10
N HIS A 168 -1.42 -10.69 -22.06
CA HIS A 168 -2.47 -10.10 -21.22
C HIS A 168 -3.86 -10.62 -21.63
N MET A 169 -4.11 -10.69 -22.93
CA MET A 169 -5.38 -11.22 -23.47
C MET A 169 -5.57 -12.71 -23.17
N GLU A 170 -4.50 -13.49 -23.14
CA GLU A 170 -4.54 -14.93 -22.84
C GLU A 170 -4.97 -15.22 -21.40
N TYR A 171 -4.53 -14.37 -20.45
CA TYR A 171 -4.86 -14.51 -19.02
C TYR A 171 -6.16 -13.79 -18.62
N MET A 172 -6.72 -13.00 -19.51
CA MET A 172 -7.96 -12.25 -19.24
C MET A 172 -9.14 -13.20 -19.04
N PRO A 173 -9.95 -13.04 -17.98
CA PRO A 173 -11.14 -13.85 -17.79
C PRO A 173 -12.16 -13.65 -18.93
N PRO A 174 -12.88 -14.72 -19.32
CA PRO A 174 -13.85 -14.64 -20.42
C PRO A 174 -14.94 -13.58 -20.23
N GLU A 175 -15.30 -13.27 -18.99
CA GLU A 175 -16.28 -12.24 -18.65
C GLU A 175 -15.83 -10.81 -18.97
N CYS A 176 -14.53 -10.62 -19.24
CA CYS A 176 -13.94 -9.33 -19.61
C CYS A 176 -13.83 -9.11 -21.12
N MET A 177 -14.23 -10.10 -21.94
CA MET A 177 -14.12 -10.06 -23.41
C MET A 177 -15.44 -9.72 -24.11
#